data_6075e10e03e37d58e95b4036bd3d4192
#
_entry.id   6075e10e03e37d58e95b4036bd3d4192
#
_cell.length_a   1.000
_cell.length_b   1.000
_cell.length_c   1.000
_cell.angle_alpha   90.00
_cell.angle_beta   90.00
_cell.angle_gamma   90.00
#
_symmetry.space_group_name_H-M   'P 1'
#
loop_
_entity.id
_entity.type
_entity.pdbx_description
1 polymer ?
#
loop_
_entity_poly.entity_id
_entity_poly.type
_entity_poly.pdbx_seq_one_letter_code
_entity_poly.pdbx_strand_id
1 'polypeptide(L)'
;MSRTRCRSQRGQSALLILGFFLVAVMLVGVVVDASAAYLRRQALNGLADGAALAAADGVQGEQVYTGGLGETAQVDPVAARAYVAEYLAQTRAHERFAGLVYRVLPAGDSVTVHVSAPLDLPIPPPGWVADPWIDGVATAVVTVG
;
A
#
# COMPACT_ATOMS: atom_id res chain seq x y z
N MET A 1 -63.26 -31.65 -20.01
CA MET A 1 -62.85 -30.23 -20.17
C MET A 1 -61.70 -29.95 -19.21
N SER A 2 -60.46 -30.13 -19.65
CA SER A 2 -59.24 -29.87 -18.88
C SER A 2 -58.88 -28.38 -18.97
N ARG A 3 -59.04 -27.64 -17.87
CA ARG A 3 -58.52 -26.27 -17.76
C ARG A 3 -57.04 -26.32 -17.49
N THR A 4 -56.23 -26.15 -18.50
CA THR A 4 -54.80 -25.83 -18.34
C THR A 4 -54.67 -24.49 -17.66
N ARG A 5 -54.26 -24.52 -16.37
CA ARG A 5 -53.84 -23.32 -15.64
C ARG A 5 -52.55 -22.82 -16.30
N CYS A 6 -52.66 -21.76 -17.09
CA CYS A 6 -51.48 -20.95 -17.47
C CYS A 6 -50.85 -20.38 -16.19
N ARG A 7 -49.89 -21.09 -15.65
CA ARG A 7 -49.10 -20.66 -14.50
C ARG A 7 -48.29 -19.43 -14.95
N SER A 8 -48.58 -18.29 -14.33
CA SER A 8 -47.98 -17.01 -14.65
C SER A 8 -46.44 -17.10 -14.54
N GLN A 9 -45.74 -17.25 -15.67
CA GLN A 9 -44.27 -17.26 -15.73
C GLN A 9 -43.67 -15.86 -15.55
N ARG A 10 -44.47 -14.80 -15.55
CA ARG A 10 -44.03 -13.41 -15.42
C ARG A 10 -43.36 -13.08 -14.08
N GLY A 11 -43.76 -13.71 -12.96
CA GLY A 11 -43.17 -13.50 -11.64
C GLY A 11 -41.80 -14.15 -11.51
N GLN A 12 -41.56 -15.27 -12.17
CA GLN A 12 -40.31 -16.03 -12.08
C GLN A 12 -39.14 -15.30 -12.78
N SER A 13 -39.41 -14.68 -13.94
CA SER A 13 -38.41 -13.88 -14.66
C SER A 13 -38.02 -12.60 -13.89
N ALA A 14 -38.99 -11.96 -13.25
CA ALA A 14 -38.70 -10.76 -12.44
C ALA A 14 -37.79 -11.06 -11.23
N LEU A 15 -38.03 -12.20 -10.56
CA LEU A 15 -37.20 -12.64 -9.44
C LEU A 15 -35.77 -12.96 -9.89
N LEU A 16 -35.61 -13.61 -11.05
CA LEU A 16 -34.32 -13.94 -11.61
C LEU A 16 -33.56 -12.70 -12.04
N ILE A 17 -34.21 -11.71 -12.65
CA ILE A 17 -33.59 -10.44 -13.02
C ILE A 17 -33.14 -9.67 -11.76
N LEU A 18 -33.98 -9.62 -10.73
CA LEU A 18 -33.64 -8.97 -9.47
C LEU A 18 -32.45 -9.66 -8.79
N GLY A 19 -32.43 -10.99 -8.75
CA GLY A 19 -31.31 -11.76 -8.20
C GLY A 19 -30.01 -11.51 -8.95
N PHE A 20 -30.06 -11.53 -10.29
CA PHE A 20 -28.90 -11.25 -11.13
C PHE A 20 -28.39 -9.81 -10.96
N PHE A 21 -29.29 -8.83 -10.86
CA PHE A 21 -28.95 -7.45 -10.61
C PHE A 21 -28.23 -7.27 -9.26
N LEU A 22 -28.71 -7.94 -8.22
CA LEU A 22 -28.11 -7.89 -6.89
C LEU A 22 -26.69 -8.48 -6.88
N VAL A 23 -26.49 -9.61 -7.56
CA VAL A 23 -25.15 -10.21 -7.75
C VAL A 23 -24.23 -9.27 -8.55
N ALA A 24 -24.74 -8.63 -9.60
CA ALA A 24 -23.96 -7.68 -10.37
C ALA A 24 -23.50 -6.47 -9.52
N VAL A 25 -24.38 -5.91 -8.70
CA VAL A 25 -24.05 -4.82 -7.79
C VAL A 25 -23.00 -5.25 -6.76
N MET A 26 -23.11 -6.44 -6.18
CA MET A 26 -22.11 -6.98 -5.26
C MET A 26 -20.73 -7.15 -5.95
N LEU A 27 -20.70 -7.66 -7.18
CA LEU A 27 -19.48 -7.80 -7.96
C LEU A 27 -18.80 -6.45 -8.20
N VAL A 28 -19.57 -5.43 -8.56
CA VAL A 28 -19.03 -4.05 -8.73
C VAL A 28 -18.40 -3.56 -7.43
N GLY A 29 -19.06 -3.76 -6.27
CA GLY A 29 -18.51 -3.41 -4.95
C GLY A 29 -17.16 -4.07 -4.69
N VAL A 30 -17.07 -5.39 -4.91
CA VAL A 30 -15.81 -6.14 -4.74
C VAL A 30 -14.69 -5.62 -5.65
N VAL A 31 -15.00 -5.30 -6.91
CA VAL A 31 -14.00 -4.75 -7.85
C VAL A 31 -13.52 -3.37 -7.41
N VAL A 32 -14.41 -2.52 -6.91
CA VAL A 32 -14.06 -1.19 -6.40
C VAL A 32 -13.12 -1.31 -5.20
N ASP A 33 -13.45 -2.15 -4.22
CA ASP A 33 -12.64 -2.35 -3.02
C ASP A 33 -11.27 -2.98 -3.35
N ALA A 34 -11.24 -3.99 -4.22
CA ALA A 34 -9.98 -4.60 -4.66
C ALA A 34 -9.07 -3.59 -5.39
N SER A 35 -9.67 -2.74 -6.22
CA SER A 35 -8.92 -1.68 -6.94
C SER A 35 -8.37 -0.64 -5.96
N ALA A 36 -9.16 -0.22 -4.99
CA ALA A 36 -8.73 0.72 -3.95
C ALA A 36 -7.57 0.15 -3.11
N ALA A 37 -7.69 -1.10 -2.68
CA ALA A 37 -6.64 -1.80 -1.94
C ALA A 37 -5.34 -1.92 -2.75
N TYR A 38 -5.44 -2.27 -4.04
CA TYR A 38 -4.29 -2.35 -4.94
C TYR A 38 -3.56 -1.02 -5.10
N LEU A 39 -4.31 0.06 -5.38
CA LEU A 39 -3.73 1.40 -5.55
C LEU A 39 -3.07 1.89 -4.26
N ARG A 40 -3.68 1.63 -3.12
CA ARG A 40 -3.12 2.00 -1.81
C ARG A 40 -1.82 1.25 -1.53
N ARG A 41 -1.78 -0.05 -1.83
CA ARG A 41 -0.55 -0.86 -1.73
C ARG A 41 0.55 -0.34 -2.65
N GLN A 42 0.23 0.00 -3.89
CA GLN A 42 1.19 0.56 -4.83
C GLN A 42 1.74 1.91 -4.34
N ALA A 43 0.88 2.76 -3.76
CA ALA A 43 1.29 4.03 -3.19
C ALA A 43 2.23 3.87 -1.98
N LEU A 44 1.98 2.87 -1.11
CA LEU A 44 2.88 2.55 0.01
C LEU A 44 4.22 1.97 -0.46
N ASN A 45 4.22 1.10 -1.49
CA ASN A 45 5.46 0.62 -2.09
C ASN A 45 6.28 1.78 -2.64
N GLY A 46 5.66 2.69 -3.42
CA GLY A 46 6.34 3.87 -3.93
C GLY A 46 6.87 4.81 -2.84
N LEU A 47 6.17 4.89 -1.70
CA LEU A 47 6.63 5.65 -0.54
C LEU A 47 7.85 4.97 0.12
N ALA A 48 7.84 3.63 0.24
CA ALA A 48 8.97 2.86 0.76
C ALA A 48 10.19 2.99 -0.14
N ASP A 49 10.01 2.88 -1.46
CA ASP A 49 11.07 3.03 -2.46
C ASP A 49 11.73 4.42 -2.37
N GLY A 50 10.92 5.48 -2.36
CA GLY A 50 11.43 6.84 -2.24
C GLY A 50 12.14 7.09 -0.91
N ALA A 51 11.65 6.54 0.19
CA ALA A 51 12.28 6.66 1.50
C ALA A 51 13.61 5.89 1.58
N ALA A 52 13.69 4.69 0.99
CA ALA A 52 14.91 3.90 0.94
C ALA A 52 15.99 4.58 0.07
N LEU A 53 15.59 5.13 -1.09
CA LEU A 53 16.49 5.91 -1.95
C LEU A 53 16.98 7.16 -1.25
N ALA A 54 16.10 7.94 -0.61
CA ALA A 54 16.50 9.14 0.12
C ALA A 54 17.51 8.84 1.25
N ALA A 55 17.35 7.70 1.93
CA ALA A 55 18.30 7.26 2.94
C ALA A 55 19.65 6.87 2.33
N ALA A 56 19.66 6.14 1.21
CA ALA A 56 20.89 5.72 0.53
C ALA A 56 21.65 6.92 -0.03
N ASP A 57 20.97 7.82 -0.73
CA ASP A 57 21.57 9.03 -1.33
C ASP A 57 22.11 9.98 -0.27
N GLY A 58 21.35 10.17 0.84
CA GLY A 58 21.77 11.03 1.94
C GLY A 58 23.03 10.52 2.62
N VAL A 59 23.10 9.22 2.91
CA VAL A 59 24.31 8.60 3.49
C VAL A 59 25.50 8.66 2.53
N GLN A 60 25.30 8.42 1.24
CA GLN A 60 26.34 8.53 0.24
C GLN A 60 26.88 9.95 0.11
N GLY A 61 26.01 10.96 0.09
CA GLY A 61 26.41 12.37 0.06
C GLY A 61 27.27 12.77 1.25
N GLU A 62 26.92 12.36 2.46
CA GLU A 62 27.67 12.64 3.67
C GLU A 62 29.07 11.99 3.69
N GLN A 63 29.18 10.74 3.20
CA GLN A 63 30.46 10.02 3.12
C GLN A 63 31.43 10.65 2.13
N VAL A 64 30.95 11.14 0.98
CA VAL A 64 31.80 11.84 -0.01
C VAL A 64 32.42 13.11 0.60
N TYR A 65 31.72 13.83 1.49
CA TYR A 65 32.23 15.03 2.11
C TYR A 65 33.14 14.78 3.30
N THR A 66 32.97 13.69 4.04
CA THR A 66 33.66 13.43 5.31
C THR A 66 34.78 12.40 5.23
N GLY A 67 34.67 11.37 4.37
CA GLY A 67 35.53 10.18 4.39
C GLY A 67 36.50 10.02 3.23
N GLY A 68 36.36 10.74 2.13
CA GLY A 68 37.16 10.50 0.93
C GLY A 68 36.80 9.19 0.18
N LEU A 69 37.28 9.07 -1.06
CA LEU A 69 37.05 7.91 -1.93
C LEU A 69 37.86 6.70 -1.47
N GLY A 70 37.38 5.87 -0.56
CA GLY A 70 38.21 4.71 -0.24
C GLY A 70 37.75 3.68 0.79
N GLU A 71 36.67 3.84 1.49
CA GLU A 71 36.21 2.82 2.44
C GLU A 71 34.77 2.37 2.13
N THR A 72 34.53 1.05 2.31
CA THR A 72 33.21 0.42 2.18
C THR A 72 32.14 1.27 2.87
N ALA A 73 31.16 1.73 2.09
CA ALA A 73 30.06 2.54 2.58
C ALA A 73 29.24 1.75 3.62
N GLN A 74 29.56 1.92 4.89
CA GLN A 74 28.69 1.43 5.95
C GLN A 74 27.62 2.48 6.19
N VAL A 75 26.38 2.06 6.12
CA VAL A 75 25.22 2.92 6.38
C VAL A 75 25.17 3.26 7.86
N ASP A 76 25.32 4.54 8.20
CA ASP A 76 25.06 5.00 9.57
C ASP A 76 23.56 4.86 9.88
N PRO A 77 23.18 4.02 10.87
CA PRO A 77 21.78 3.81 11.22
C PRO A 77 21.05 5.07 11.69
N VAL A 78 21.76 6.03 12.26
CA VAL A 78 21.17 7.27 12.76
C VAL A 78 20.88 8.21 11.60
N ALA A 79 21.85 8.41 10.72
CA ALA A 79 21.69 9.20 9.51
C ALA A 79 20.58 8.65 8.60
N ALA A 80 20.58 7.35 8.35
CA ALA A 80 19.53 6.70 7.51
C ALA A 80 18.12 6.94 8.03
N ARG A 81 17.92 6.84 9.36
CA ARG A 81 16.62 7.13 9.97
C ARG A 81 16.23 8.58 9.84
N ALA A 82 17.19 9.50 9.97
CA ALA A 82 16.93 10.93 9.84
C ALA A 82 16.47 11.29 8.41
N TYR A 83 17.16 10.77 7.37
CA TYR A 83 16.78 10.99 5.98
C TYR A 83 15.41 10.40 5.64
N VAL A 84 15.09 9.19 6.14
CA VAL A 84 13.75 8.60 5.98
C VAL A 84 12.69 9.49 6.63
N ALA A 85 12.91 9.94 7.86
CA ALA A 85 11.96 10.80 8.57
C ALA A 85 11.73 12.13 7.84
N GLU A 86 12.80 12.73 7.32
CA GLU A 86 12.74 13.96 6.53
C GLU A 86 11.95 13.75 5.23
N TYR A 87 12.23 12.67 4.48
CA TYR A 87 11.50 12.34 3.26
C TYR A 87 10.01 12.13 3.52
N LEU A 88 9.65 11.40 4.58
CA LEU A 88 8.26 11.18 4.95
C LEU A 88 7.54 12.48 5.34
N ALA A 89 8.26 13.41 5.99
CA ALA A 89 7.73 14.73 6.31
C ALA A 89 7.55 15.61 5.07
N GLN A 90 8.52 15.64 4.15
CA GLN A 90 8.46 16.41 2.91
C GLN A 90 7.33 15.93 1.99
N THR A 91 7.11 14.62 1.91
CA THR A 91 6.03 14.01 1.12
C THR A 91 4.67 14.07 1.81
N ARG A 92 4.59 14.60 3.03
CA ARG A 92 3.38 14.62 3.87
C ARG A 92 2.75 13.23 4.02
N ALA A 93 3.61 12.22 4.20
CA ALA A 93 3.17 10.83 4.22
C ALA A 93 2.13 10.55 5.29
N HIS A 94 2.29 11.14 6.49
CA HIS A 94 1.34 10.97 7.60
C HIS A 94 -0.03 11.64 7.36
N GLU A 95 -0.09 12.68 6.51
CA GLU A 95 -1.36 13.30 6.12
C GLU A 95 -2.09 12.45 5.07
N ARG A 96 -1.32 11.82 4.17
CA ARG A 96 -1.86 10.95 3.11
C ARG A 96 -2.29 9.58 3.62
N PHE A 97 -1.61 9.07 4.62
CA PHE A 97 -1.85 7.74 5.21
C PHE A 97 -2.03 7.89 6.72
N ALA A 98 -3.28 8.08 7.15
CA ALA A 98 -3.61 8.15 8.56
C ALA A 98 -3.16 6.85 9.27
N GLY A 99 -2.48 6.98 10.40
CA GLY A 99 -1.95 5.82 11.12
C GLY A 99 -0.70 5.19 10.50
N LEU A 100 0.00 5.87 9.57
CA LEU A 100 1.25 5.37 8.98
C LEU A 100 2.28 5.07 10.08
N VAL A 101 2.82 3.86 10.04
CA VAL A 101 3.99 3.46 10.82
C VAL A 101 5.11 3.05 9.87
N TYR A 102 6.35 3.28 10.26
CA TYR A 102 7.49 2.89 9.46
C TYR A 102 8.63 2.32 10.31
N ARG A 103 9.47 1.51 9.68
CA ARG A 103 10.66 0.92 10.28
C ARG A 103 11.81 0.97 9.29
N VAL A 104 12.97 1.42 9.75
CA VAL A 104 14.21 1.50 8.97
C VAL A 104 15.17 0.45 9.48
N LEU A 105 15.64 -0.42 8.61
CA LEU A 105 16.56 -1.52 8.88
C LEU A 105 17.83 -1.35 8.03
N PRO A 106 18.83 -0.63 8.52
CA PRO A 106 20.13 -0.55 7.86
C PRO A 106 20.89 -1.86 8.07
N ALA A 107 21.54 -2.36 7.02
CA ALA A 107 22.33 -3.59 7.06
C ALA A 107 23.51 -3.49 6.08
N GLY A 108 24.73 -3.33 6.61
CA GLY A 108 25.94 -3.20 5.78
C GLY A 108 25.88 -1.98 4.87
N ASP A 109 25.80 -2.22 3.56
CA ASP A 109 25.71 -1.22 2.49
C ASP A 109 24.27 -0.94 2.02
N SER A 110 23.28 -1.49 2.69
CA SER A 110 21.87 -1.38 2.28
C SER A 110 20.96 -0.83 3.37
N VAL A 111 19.87 -0.20 2.94
CA VAL A 111 18.79 0.28 3.80
C VAL A 111 17.48 -0.32 3.35
N THR A 112 16.83 -1.08 4.24
CA THR A 112 15.48 -1.57 4.00
C THR A 112 14.48 -0.72 4.79
N VAL A 113 13.47 -0.20 4.11
CA VAL A 113 12.39 0.58 4.71
C VAL A 113 11.09 -0.18 4.59
N HIS A 114 10.44 -0.40 5.72
CA HIS A 114 9.09 -0.92 5.80
C HIS A 114 8.15 0.23 6.15
N VAL A 115 7.07 0.36 5.42
CA VAL A 115 5.96 1.28 5.73
C VAL A 115 4.67 0.49 5.80
N SER A 116 3.84 0.78 6.79
CA SER A 116 2.55 0.12 6.98
C SER A 116 1.49 1.15 7.32
N ALA A 117 0.29 0.95 6.79
CA ALA A 117 -0.86 1.81 7.08
C ALA A 117 -2.16 1.00 7.09
N PRO A 118 -3.17 1.43 7.85
CA PRO A 118 -4.49 0.80 7.80
C PRO A 118 -5.12 1.00 6.42
N LEU A 119 -5.88 -0.02 5.98
CA LEU A 119 -6.64 0.02 4.73
C LEU A 119 -8.06 0.48 5.00
N ASP A 120 -8.39 1.69 4.54
CA ASP A 120 -9.77 2.16 4.51
C ASP A 120 -10.44 1.64 3.22
N LEU A 121 -11.41 0.75 3.34
CA LEU A 121 -12.21 0.26 2.23
C LEU A 121 -13.38 1.21 1.96
N PRO A 122 -13.63 1.59 0.69
CA PRO A 122 -14.79 2.44 0.33
C PRO A 122 -16.14 1.80 0.66
N ILE A 123 -16.23 0.47 0.58
CA ILE A 123 -17.46 -0.29 0.80
C ILE A 123 -17.17 -1.48 1.72
N PRO A 124 -16.99 -1.25 3.04
CA PRO A 124 -16.64 -2.34 3.94
C PRO A 124 -17.75 -3.41 3.97
N PRO A 125 -17.38 -4.71 3.88
CA PRO A 125 -18.36 -5.78 3.94
C PRO A 125 -19.14 -5.76 5.26
N PRO A 126 -20.43 -6.10 5.26
CA PRO A 126 -21.23 -6.16 6.48
C PRO A 126 -20.62 -7.14 7.50
N GLY A 127 -20.36 -6.67 8.72
CA GLY A 127 -19.73 -7.47 9.78
C GLY A 127 -18.21 -7.44 9.81
N TRP A 128 -17.56 -6.68 8.95
CA TRP A 128 -16.12 -6.46 9.00
C TRP A 128 -15.77 -5.53 10.16
N VAL A 129 -15.04 -6.03 11.15
CA VAL A 129 -14.69 -5.30 12.39
C VAL A 129 -13.22 -4.93 12.46
N ALA A 130 -12.39 -5.42 11.54
CA ALA A 130 -10.95 -5.20 11.55
C ALA A 130 -10.53 -4.31 10.37
N ASP A 131 -9.77 -3.27 10.66
CA ASP A 131 -9.05 -2.51 9.64
C ASP A 131 -7.81 -3.31 9.24
N PRO A 132 -7.79 -3.93 8.05
CA PRO A 132 -6.61 -4.65 7.59
C PRO A 132 -5.46 -3.68 7.37
N TRP A 133 -4.24 -4.12 7.66
CA TRP A 133 -3.03 -3.35 7.40
C TRP A 133 -2.45 -3.72 6.04
N ILE A 134 -1.89 -2.73 5.37
CA ILE A 134 -1.14 -2.93 4.13
C ILE A 134 0.30 -2.51 4.38
N ASP A 135 1.22 -3.33 3.87
CA ASP A 135 2.65 -3.12 3.98
C ASP A 135 3.26 -2.79 2.62
N GLY A 136 4.20 -1.85 2.62
CA GLY A 136 5.13 -1.59 1.55
C GLY A 136 6.56 -1.79 2.05
N VAL A 137 7.41 -2.43 1.25
CA VAL A 137 8.81 -2.71 1.60
C VAL A 137 9.70 -2.37 0.44
N ALA A 138 10.78 -1.67 0.70
CA ALA A 138 11.81 -1.39 -0.29
C ALA A 138 13.21 -1.46 0.32
N THR A 139 14.19 -1.82 -0.51
CA THR A 139 15.60 -1.86 -0.14
C THR A 139 16.41 -1.08 -1.17
N ALA A 140 17.23 -0.15 -0.70
CA ALA A 140 18.22 0.56 -1.51
C ALA A 140 19.63 0.19 -1.06
N VAL A 141 20.55 0.09 -2.02
CA VAL A 141 21.96 -0.22 -1.79
C VAL A 141 22.79 1.05 -2.02
N VAL A 142 23.67 1.38 -1.10
CA VAL A 142 24.62 2.49 -1.24
C VAL A 142 25.80 1.98 -2.10
N THR A 143 25.84 2.41 -3.36
CA THR A 143 26.95 2.08 -4.26
C THR A 143 27.98 3.18 -4.24
N VAL A 144 29.22 2.86 -3.82
CA VAL A 144 30.37 3.75 -3.99
C VAL A 144 30.95 3.47 -5.36
N GLY A 145 30.74 4.39 -6.30
CA GLY A 145 31.30 4.37 -7.65
C GLY A 145 32.55 5.24 -7.75
#